data_d0bf1b02232d3a4ca5c36c2c5b1ed396
#
_entry.id   d0bf1b02232d3a4ca5c36c2c5b1ed396
#
_cell.length_a   1.000
_cell.length_b   1.000
_cell.length_c   1.000
_cell.angle_alpha   90.00
_cell.angle_beta   90.00
_cell.angle_gamma   90.00
#
_symmetry.space_group_name_H-M   'P 1'
#
loop_
_entity.id
_entity.type
_entity.pdbx_description
1 polymer ?
#
loop_
_entity_poly.entity_id
_entity_poly.type
_entity_poly.pdbx_seq_one_letter_code
_entity_poly.pdbx_strand_id
1 'polypeptide(L)'
;MSNACRESTSLLAIHLIEEQLRVLPVSIAMILQPTKAGAVEPATAPVLMLHRKKKQAKTGSAGNIVVDNAQATTVLDLQASSKTLHESPLQKATYLRVVISNALLSVGMFLKEHNLASMRTPEIQFLDHIMDAILNANTFKVEPGYMPMATFDGLVIDSSLNGKPLFGDGKNEGFMEFGDAVALLQWLAHYLHKEKHFVSGGDAG
;
A
#
# COMPACT_ATOMS: atom_id res chain seq x y z
N MET A 1 -8.76 10.41 -23.62
CA MET A 1 -7.45 10.91 -23.13
C MET A 1 -6.49 10.96 -24.30
N SER A 2 -5.72 12.04 -24.47
CA SER A 2 -4.67 12.09 -25.49
C SER A 2 -3.53 11.13 -25.13
N ASN A 3 -2.81 10.60 -26.12
CA ASN A 3 -1.68 9.68 -25.88
C ASN A 3 -0.64 10.27 -24.93
N ALA A 4 -0.34 11.56 -25.05
CA ALA A 4 0.60 12.27 -24.14
C ALA A 4 0.12 12.28 -22.67
N CYS A 5 -1.18 12.40 -22.41
CA CYS A 5 -1.74 12.35 -21.06
C CYS A 5 -1.61 10.94 -20.46
N ARG A 6 -1.87 9.90 -21.26
CA ARG A 6 -1.74 8.50 -20.82
C ARG A 6 -0.28 8.13 -20.51
N GLU A 7 0.65 8.59 -21.33
CA GLU A 7 2.08 8.38 -21.11
C GLU A 7 2.57 9.03 -19.80
N SER A 8 2.17 10.27 -19.55
CA SER A 8 2.48 10.97 -18.29
C SER A 8 1.92 10.24 -17.07
N THR A 9 0.69 9.72 -17.17
CA THR A 9 0.03 9.00 -16.08
C THR A 9 0.69 7.63 -15.83
N SER A 10 1.13 6.94 -16.89
CA SER A 10 1.88 5.68 -16.74
C SER A 10 3.22 5.89 -16.03
N LEU A 11 3.92 6.99 -16.31
CA LEU A 11 5.15 7.35 -15.59
C LEU A 11 4.90 7.62 -14.10
N LEU A 12 3.80 8.29 -13.77
CA LEU A 12 3.41 8.50 -12.38
C LEU A 12 3.09 7.19 -11.66
N ALA A 13 2.44 6.24 -12.34
CA ALA A 13 2.17 4.91 -11.79
C ALA A 13 3.46 4.14 -11.51
N ILE A 14 4.39 4.13 -12.46
CA ILE A 14 5.71 3.51 -12.29
C ILE A 14 6.43 4.12 -11.10
N HIS A 15 6.49 5.44 -11.04
CA HIS A 15 7.12 6.14 -9.92
C HIS A 15 6.46 5.81 -8.57
N LEU A 16 5.14 5.77 -8.51
CA LEU A 16 4.42 5.36 -7.30
C LEU A 16 4.83 3.96 -6.85
N ILE A 17 4.91 2.99 -7.77
CA ILE A 17 5.30 1.61 -7.45
C ILE A 17 6.75 1.57 -6.96
N GLU A 18 7.66 2.25 -7.64
CA GLU A 18 9.08 2.30 -7.26
C GLU A 18 9.28 2.90 -5.87
N GLU A 19 8.55 3.97 -5.52
CA GLU A 19 8.61 4.55 -4.19
C GLU A 19 8.03 3.61 -3.13
N GLN A 20 6.94 2.90 -3.41
CA GLN A 20 6.44 1.85 -2.51
C GLN A 20 7.52 0.77 -2.29
N LEU A 21 8.16 0.29 -3.36
CA LEU A 21 9.22 -0.72 -3.27
C LEU A 21 10.47 -0.24 -2.52
N ARG A 22 10.75 1.07 -2.49
CA ARG A 22 11.84 1.66 -1.67
C ARG A 22 11.49 1.77 -0.20
N VAL A 23 10.24 2.12 0.12
CA VAL A 23 9.79 2.34 1.50
C VAL A 23 9.52 1.01 2.22
N LEU A 24 9.00 0.00 1.51
CA LEU A 24 8.64 -1.29 2.08
C LEU A 24 9.78 -1.98 2.85
N PRO A 25 11.02 -2.11 2.32
CA PRO A 25 12.10 -2.77 3.05
C PRO A 25 12.44 -2.08 4.37
N VAL A 26 12.39 -0.75 4.41
CA VAL A 26 12.65 0.03 5.63
C VAL A 26 11.56 -0.23 6.66
N SER A 27 10.29 -0.15 6.24
CA SER A 27 9.15 -0.41 7.11
C SER A 27 9.15 -1.85 7.65
N ILE A 28 9.42 -2.83 6.80
CA ILE A 28 9.52 -4.25 7.17
C ILE A 28 10.69 -4.47 8.13
N ALA A 29 11.85 -3.89 7.85
CA ALA A 29 13.03 -4.02 8.71
C ALA A 29 12.75 -3.46 10.11
N MET A 30 12.09 -2.30 10.22
CA MET A 30 11.68 -1.73 11.50
C MET A 30 10.73 -2.64 12.29
N ILE A 31 9.82 -3.33 11.59
CA ILE A 31 8.86 -4.26 12.21
C ILE A 31 9.56 -5.56 12.67
N LEU A 32 10.49 -6.06 11.87
CA LEU A 32 11.15 -7.34 12.13
C LEU A 32 12.36 -7.26 13.04
N GLN A 33 12.94 -6.08 13.25
CA GLN A 33 14.09 -5.93 14.12
C GLN A 33 13.79 -6.52 15.51
N PRO A 34 14.66 -7.43 16.02
CA PRO A 34 14.54 -7.89 17.38
C PRO A 34 14.86 -6.72 18.29
N THR A 35 13.94 -6.33 19.17
CA THR A 35 14.28 -5.47 20.30
C THR A 35 15.27 -6.25 21.15
N LYS A 36 16.55 -5.87 21.13
CA LYS A 36 17.48 -6.33 22.16
C LYS A 36 16.89 -5.84 23.48
N ALA A 37 16.42 -6.78 24.29
CA ALA A 37 16.01 -6.47 25.64
C ALA A 37 17.22 -5.76 26.33
N GLY A 38 17.09 -4.46 26.62
CA GLY A 38 18.12 -3.65 27.23
C GLY A 38 18.77 -2.57 26.37
N ALA A 39 18.43 -2.40 25.08
CA ALA A 39 19.11 -1.46 24.16
C ALA A 39 18.35 -0.16 23.88
N VAL A 40 17.17 0.05 24.43
CA VAL A 40 16.48 1.35 24.36
C VAL A 40 16.39 1.87 25.79
N GLU A 41 17.31 2.76 26.16
CA GLU A 41 17.12 3.54 27.35
C GLU A 41 15.81 4.32 27.24
N PRO A 42 14.89 4.20 28.22
CA PRO A 42 13.54 4.78 28.10
C PRO A 42 13.51 6.31 28.08
N ALA A 43 14.67 6.97 28.20
CA ALA A 43 14.74 8.41 28.42
C ALA A 43 14.79 9.27 27.16
N THR A 44 14.96 8.71 25.94
CA THR A 44 15.21 9.48 24.72
C THR A 44 14.57 8.93 23.45
N ALA A 45 13.43 8.22 23.54
CA ALA A 45 12.72 7.87 22.33
C ALA A 45 12.17 9.15 21.65
N PRO A 46 12.55 9.44 20.40
CA PRO A 46 12.17 10.69 19.77
C PRO A 46 10.65 10.74 19.58
N VAL A 47 10.05 11.76 20.14
CA VAL A 47 8.69 12.14 19.85
C VAL A 47 8.69 12.82 18.48
N LEU A 48 7.97 12.28 17.52
CA LEU A 48 7.83 12.88 16.21
C LEU A 48 6.75 13.97 16.24
N MET A 49 7.16 15.22 16.06
CA MET A 49 6.24 16.34 15.95
C MET A 49 5.96 16.64 14.48
N LEU A 50 4.71 16.47 14.07
CA LEU A 50 4.25 16.82 12.72
C LEU A 50 3.54 18.17 12.75
N HIS A 51 4.03 19.13 11.96
CA HIS A 51 3.38 20.42 11.81
C HIS A 51 2.07 20.28 11.02
N ARG A 52 1.02 20.87 11.55
CA ARG A 52 -0.27 20.93 10.85
C ARG A 52 -0.37 22.25 10.08
N LYS A 53 -1.06 22.23 8.94
CA LYS A 53 -1.36 23.46 8.18
C LYS A 53 -2.15 24.43 9.05
N LYS A 54 -1.67 25.69 9.17
CA LYS A 54 -2.41 26.74 9.88
C LYS A 54 -3.78 26.93 9.24
N LYS A 55 -4.84 26.85 10.03
CA LYS A 55 -6.16 27.31 9.57
C LYS A 55 -6.06 28.84 9.43
N GLN A 56 -6.27 29.37 8.23
CA GLN A 56 -6.48 30.80 8.07
C GLN A 56 -7.71 31.17 8.89
N ALA A 57 -7.53 32.07 9.86
CA ALA A 57 -8.66 32.64 10.57
C ALA A 57 -9.55 33.34 9.53
N LYS A 58 -10.82 32.93 9.43
CA LYS A 58 -11.81 33.70 8.67
C LYS A 58 -11.90 35.06 9.34
N THR A 59 -11.56 36.10 8.59
CA THR A 59 -11.73 37.50 9.02
C THR A 59 -13.21 37.72 9.34
N GLY A 60 -13.57 37.66 10.62
CA GLY A 60 -14.85 38.19 11.08
C GLY A 60 -14.86 39.70 10.89
N SER A 61 -16.00 40.26 10.56
CA SER A 61 -16.26 41.66 10.18
C SER A 61 -15.95 42.70 11.27
N ALA A 62 -15.11 42.45 12.24
CA ALA A 62 -14.69 43.40 13.27
C ALA A 62 -13.19 43.27 13.50
N GLY A 63 -12.47 44.17 12.97
CA GLY A 63 -11.07 44.49 12.86
C GLY A 63 -10.03 44.16 13.93
N ASN A 64 -10.16 43.08 14.71
CA ASN A 64 -9.12 42.59 15.59
C ASN A 64 -8.64 41.21 15.14
N ILE A 65 -7.48 41.16 14.48
CA ILE A 65 -6.76 39.94 14.15
C ILE A 65 -6.08 39.48 15.44
N VAL A 66 -6.69 38.57 16.16
CA VAL A 66 -5.98 37.75 17.17
C VAL A 66 -5.22 36.70 16.38
N VAL A 67 -3.95 36.95 16.13
CA VAL A 67 -3.04 35.96 15.57
C VAL A 67 -2.70 34.98 16.70
N ASP A 68 -3.45 33.90 16.80
CA ASP A 68 -3.05 32.75 17.62
C ASP A 68 -1.82 32.09 16.95
N ASN A 69 -0.63 32.45 17.43
CA ASN A 69 0.65 31.96 16.95
C ASN A 69 0.97 30.53 17.39
N ALA A 70 0.05 29.84 18.02
CA ALA A 70 0.24 28.43 18.37
C ALA A 70 0.29 27.59 17.11
N GLN A 71 1.48 27.12 16.73
CA GLN A 71 1.64 26.10 15.70
C GLN A 71 0.92 24.85 16.14
N ALA A 72 -0.21 24.52 15.50
CA ALA A 72 -0.88 23.25 15.73
C ALA A 72 0.09 22.12 15.33
N THR A 73 0.50 21.30 16.29
CA THR A 73 1.35 20.12 16.07
C THR A 73 0.57 18.86 16.40
N THR A 74 0.84 17.80 15.68
CA THR A 74 0.42 16.44 16.02
C THR A 74 1.62 15.70 16.54
N VAL A 75 1.50 15.13 17.74
CA VAL A 75 2.57 14.39 18.41
C VAL A 75 2.32 12.91 18.19
N LEU A 76 3.33 12.21 17.67
CA LEU A 76 3.32 10.74 17.55
C LEU A 76 4.30 10.17 18.59
N ASP A 77 3.78 9.33 19.48
CA ASP A 77 4.58 8.61 20.45
C ASP A 77 5.17 7.35 19.80
N LEU A 78 6.43 7.48 19.37
CA LEU A 78 7.15 6.37 18.72
C LEU A 78 7.52 5.27 19.74
N GLN A 79 7.67 5.61 21.03
CA GLN A 79 7.99 4.64 22.05
C GLN A 79 6.80 3.72 22.32
N ALA A 80 5.63 4.29 22.55
CA ALA A 80 4.40 3.51 22.72
C ALA A 80 4.11 2.64 21.50
N SER A 81 4.25 3.20 20.30
CA SER A 81 4.06 2.47 19.05
C SER A 81 5.06 1.33 18.88
N SER A 82 6.35 1.57 19.17
CA SER A 82 7.40 0.55 19.09
C SER A 82 7.19 -0.56 20.12
N LYS A 83 6.79 -0.22 21.35
CA LYS A 83 6.48 -1.20 22.39
C LYS A 83 5.37 -2.13 21.94
N THR A 84 4.25 -1.57 21.50
CA THR A 84 3.09 -2.36 20.99
C THR A 84 3.48 -3.25 19.82
N LEU A 85 4.32 -2.75 18.91
CA LEU A 85 4.82 -3.50 17.75
C LEU A 85 5.54 -4.80 18.15
N HIS A 86 6.24 -4.79 19.28
CA HIS A 86 7.08 -5.91 19.71
C HIS A 86 6.45 -6.81 20.79
N GLU A 87 5.22 -6.52 21.21
CA GLU A 87 4.55 -7.29 22.28
C GLU A 87 4.22 -8.73 21.89
N SER A 88 3.93 -8.98 20.61
CA SER A 88 3.60 -10.34 20.17
C SER A 88 3.85 -10.58 18.67
N PRO A 89 4.07 -11.86 18.25
CA PRO A 89 4.15 -12.22 16.83
C PRO A 89 2.90 -11.84 16.04
N LEU A 90 1.72 -11.93 16.66
CA LEU A 90 0.44 -11.53 16.07
C LEU A 90 0.42 -10.04 15.73
N GLN A 91 0.93 -9.19 16.61
CA GLN A 91 1.05 -7.75 16.36
C GLN A 91 1.98 -7.49 15.17
N LYS A 92 3.14 -8.14 15.11
CA LYS A 92 4.06 -8.02 13.97
C LYS A 92 3.40 -8.40 12.65
N ALA A 93 2.70 -9.54 12.60
CA ALA A 93 1.96 -9.97 11.41
C ALA A 93 0.89 -8.95 11.02
N THR A 94 0.18 -8.38 11.99
CA THR A 94 -0.82 -7.34 11.75
C THR A 94 -0.21 -6.08 11.14
N TYR A 95 0.91 -5.60 11.66
CA TYR A 95 1.59 -4.42 11.11
C TYR A 95 2.15 -4.67 9.71
N LEU A 96 2.78 -5.82 9.48
CA LEU A 96 3.23 -6.21 8.14
C LEU A 96 2.08 -6.23 7.15
N ARG A 97 0.96 -6.82 7.54
CA ARG A 97 -0.25 -6.86 6.72
C ARG A 97 -0.73 -5.44 6.37
N VAL A 98 -0.80 -4.54 7.34
CA VAL A 98 -1.22 -3.14 7.10
C VAL A 98 -0.28 -2.45 6.11
N VAL A 99 1.03 -2.55 6.30
CA VAL A 99 2.03 -1.91 5.43
C VAL A 99 1.92 -2.43 3.99
N ILE A 100 1.89 -3.75 3.82
CA ILE A 100 1.79 -4.39 2.50
C ILE A 100 0.45 -4.09 1.83
N SER A 101 -0.65 -4.20 2.58
CA SER A 101 -2.00 -3.91 2.06
C SER A 101 -2.12 -2.47 1.57
N ASN A 102 -1.56 -1.50 2.29
CA ASN A 102 -1.57 -0.09 1.87
C ASN A 102 -0.78 0.12 0.57
N ALA A 103 0.35 -0.55 0.41
CA ALA A 103 1.13 -0.49 -0.83
C ALA A 103 0.34 -1.06 -2.02
N LEU A 104 -0.26 -2.24 -1.88
CA LEU A 104 -1.08 -2.87 -2.92
C LEU A 104 -2.31 -2.03 -3.27
N LEU A 105 -3.04 -1.53 -2.26
CA LEU A 105 -4.22 -0.70 -2.48
C LEU A 105 -3.87 0.61 -3.18
N SER A 106 -2.82 1.32 -2.75
CA SER A 106 -2.44 2.60 -3.37
C SER A 106 -2.09 2.44 -4.83
N VAL A 107 -1.34 1.39 -5.18
CA VAL A 107 -0.97 1.09 -6.57
C VAL A 107 -2.17 0.62 -7.37
N GLY A 108 -2.91 -0.37 -6.88
CA GLY A 108 -4.03 -0.96 -7.60
C GLY A 108 -5.17 0.04 -7.84
N MET A 109 -5.50 0.87 -6.85
CA MET A 109 -6.49 1.94 -7.02
C MET A 109 -6.04 2.99 -8.05
N PHE A 110 -4.74 3.36 -8.04
CA PHE A 110 -4.19 4.28 -9.03
C PHE A 110 -4.32 3.71 -10.46
N LEU A 111 -3.95 2.45 -10.64
CA LEU A 111 -4.06 1.77 -11.94
C LEU A 111 -5.52 1.69 -12.43
N LYS A 112 -6.45 1.38 -11.53
CA LYS A 112 -7.89 1.27 -11.82
C LYS A 112 -8.49 2.62 -12.20
N GLU A 113 -8.25 3.66 -11.40
CA GLU A 113 -8.77 5.02 -11.61
C GLU A 113 -8.30 5.61 -12.95
N HIS A 114 -7.08 5.33 -13.32
CA HIS A 114 -6.48 5.86 -14.56
C HIS A 114 -6.59 4.92 -15.77
N ASN A 115 -7.24 3.77 -15.64
CA ASN A 115 -7.38 2.76 -16.70
C ASN A 115 -6.03 2.38 -17.34
N LEU A 116 -4.99 2.22 -16.50
CA LEU A 116 -3.63 1.92 -16.95
C LEU A 116 -3.35 0.44 -17.11
N ALA A 117 -4.21 -0.41 -16.59
CA ALA A 117 -4.05 -1.86 -16.62
C ALA A 117 -5.19 -2.51 -17.38
N SER A 118 -4.85 -3.48 -18.23
CA SER A 118 -5.87 -4.23 -18.97
C SER A 118 -6.54 -5.25 -18.06
N MET A 119 -7.84 -5.14 -17.86
CA MET A 119 -8.64 -6.12 -17.12
C MET A 119 -8.67 -7.52 -17.77
N ARG A 120 -8.04 -7.72 -18.92
CA ARG A 120 -7.90 -9.03 -19.57
C ARG A 120 -6.63 -9.77 -19.14
N THR A 121 -5.69 -9.08 -18.52
CA THR A 121 -4.43 -9.64 -18.02
C THR A 121 -4.70 -10.43 -16.74
N PRO A 122 -4.37 -11.73 -16.65
CA PRO A 122 -4.67 -12.56 -15.47
C PRO A 122 -4.10 -12.01 -14.17
N GLU A 123 -2.94 -11.40 -14.21
CA GLU A 123 -2.27 -10.79 -13.05
C GLU A 123 -2.98 -9.50 -12.59
N ILE A 124 -3.61 -8.78 -13.51
CA ILE A 124 -4.43 -7.61 -13.16
C ILE A 124 -5.77 -8.05 -12.53
N GLN A 125 -6.37 -9.13 -13.04
CA GLN A 125 -7.52 -9.76 -12.38
C GLN A 125 -7.14 -10.25 -10.97
N PHE A 126 -5.96 -10.84 -10.84
CA PHE A 126 -5.43 -11.27 -9.54
C PHE A 126 -5.31 -10.09 -8.58
N LEU A 127 -4.69 -8.97 -9.01
CA LEU A 127 -4.59 -7.74 -8.20
C LEU A 127 -5.96 -7.21 -7.78
N ASP A 128 -6.95 -7.20 -8.66
CA ASP A 128 -8.30 -6.70 -8.35
C ASP A 128 -8.95 -7.54 -7.23
N HIS A 129 -8.87 -8.87 -7.30
CA HIS A 129 -9.34 -9.75 -6.23
C HIS A 129 -8.55 -9.62 -4.92
N ILE A 130 -7.24 -9.37 -4.99
CA ILE A 130 -6.42 -9.08 -3.81
C ILE A 130 -6.89 -7.79 -3.13
N MET A 131 -7.14 -6.74 -3.90
CA MET A 131 -7.66 -5.47 -3.38
C MET A 131 -9.03 -5.66 -2.70
N ASP A 132 -9.92 -6.42 -3.33
CA ASP A 132 -11.23 -6.74 -2.76
C ASP A 132 -11.09 -7.50 -1.43
N ALA A 133 -10.18 -8.48 -1.36
CA ALA A 133 -9.92 -9.23 -0.13
C ALA A 133 -9.34 -8.34 0.98
N ILE A 134 -8.44 -7.39 0.64
CA ILE A 134 -7.91 -6.40 1.59
C ILE A 134 -9.04 -5.54 2.14
N LEU A 135 -9.89 -4.99 1.27
CA LEU A 135 -11.03 -4.14 1.64
C LEU A 135 -12.09 -4.92 2.44
N ASN A 136 -12.19 -6.22 2.23
CA ASN A 136 -13.06 -7.12 3.00
C ASN A 136 -12.35 -7.73 4.22
N ALA A 137 -11.62 -6.91 4.97
CA ALA A 137 -10.94 -7.29 6.21
C ALA A 137 -9.99 -8.50 6.06
N ASN A 138 -9.18 -8.53 5.02
CA ASN A 138 -8.22 -9.60 4.73
C ASN A 138 -8.86 -10.95 4.36
N THR A 139 -10.08 -10.96 3.85
CA THR A 139 -10.84 -12.17 3.58
C THR A 139 -11.39 -12.18 2.18
N PHE A 140 -11.20 -13.27 1.44
CA PHE A 140 -11.78 -13.40 0.11
C PHE A 140 -13.30 -13.48 0.15
N LYS A 141 -13.93 -12.72 -0.72
CA LYS A 141 -15.33 -12.79 -1.04
C LYS A 141 -15.48 -13.11 -2.52
N VAL A 142 -15.50 -14.40 -2.83
CA VAL A 142 -15.60 -14.91 -4.20
C VAL A 142 -16.95 -15.56 -4.38
N GLU A 143 -17.77 -15.00 -5.26
CA GLU A 143 -19.07 -15.57 -5.57
C GLU A 143 -18.93 -16.81 -6.47
N PRO A 144 -19.75 -17.85 -6.28
CA PRO A 144 -19.76 -19.01 -7.18
C PRO A 144 -20.25 -18.57 -8.57
N GLY A 145 -19.53 -18.96 -9.59
CA GLY A 145 -19.88 -18.64 -10.99
C GLY A 145 -18.66 -18.61 -11.91
N TYR A 146 -18.90 -18.16 -13.15
CA TYR A 146 -17.79 -17.92 -14.05
C TYR A 146 -16.95 -16.74 -13.56
N MET A 147 -15.67 -16.98 -13.33
CA MET A 147 -14.71 -15.98 -12.95
C MET A 147 -13.60 -15.92 -14.01
N PRO A 148 -13.18 -14.73 -14.46
CA PRO A 148 -12.01 -14.60 -15.30
C PRO A 148 -10.78 -15.22 -14.61
N MET A 149 -9.84 -15.73 -15.42
CA MET A 149 -8.62 -16.31 -14.87
C MET A 149 -7.82 -15.23 -14.12
N ALA A 150 -7.68 -15.41 -12.81
CA ALA A 150 -6.93 -14.56 -11.92
C ALA A 150 -5.77 -15.36 -11.34
N THR A 151 -4.56 -15.12 -11.87
CA THR A 151 -3.37 -15.90 -11.48
C THR A 151 -2.14 -15.02 -11.46
N PHE A 152 -1.22 -15.33 -10.55
CA PHE A 152 0.10 -14.72 -10.45
C PHE A 152 1.10 -15.72 -9.86
N ASP A 153 2.19 -15.95 -10.55
CA ASP A 153 3.33 -16.80 -10.11
C ASP A 153 2.91 -18.16 -9.50
N GLY A 154 1.94 -18.82 -10.16
CA GLY A 154 1.41 -20.12 -9.72
C GLY A 154 0.29 -20.03 -8.68
N LEU A 155 0.03 -18.88 -8.10
CA LEU A 155 -1.16 -18.64 -7.27
C LEU A 155 -2.37 -18.46 -8.18
N VAL A 156 -3.48 -19.12 -7.84
CA VAL A 156 -4.74 -19.06 -8.61
C VAL A 156 -5.88 -18.70 -7.67
N ILE A 157 -6.63 -17.67 -8.01
CA ILE A 157 -7.84 -17.31 -7.27
C ILE A 157 -9.04 -18.00 -7.92
N ASP A 158 -9.77 -18.77 -7.10
CA ASP A 158 -11.00 -19.44 -7.48
C ASP A 158 -12.04 -19.42 -6.35
N SER A 159 -13.22 -19.96 -6.60
CA SER A 159 -14.32 -19.95 -5.63
C SER A 159 -14.04 -20.72 -4.33
N SER A 160 -13.02 -21.59 -4.31
CA SER A 160 -12.62 -22.34 -3.10
C SER A 160 -11.98 -21.45 -2.03
N LEU A 161 -11.57 -20.24 -2.43
CA LEU A 161 -10.98 -19.24 -1.53
C LEU A 161 -12.03 -18.42 -0.78
N ASN A 162 -13.30 -18.54 -1.11
CA ASN A 162 -14.35 -17.78 -0.44
C ASN A 162 -14.31 -17.98 1.08
N GLY A 163 -14.23 -16.90 1.84
CA GLY A 163 -14.09 -16.89 3.30
C GLY A 163 -12.69 -17.20 3.82
N LYS A 164 -11.70 -17.50 2.95
CA LYS A 164 -10.31 -17.71 3.38
C LYS A 164 -9.55 -16.40 3.53
N PRO A 165 -8.56 -16.35 4.46
CA PRO A 165 -7.74 -15.17 4.64
C PRO A 165 -6.76 -14.98 3.48
N LEU A 166 -6.56 -13.71 3.07
CA LEU A 166 -5.54 -13.34 2.08
C LEU A 166 -4.13 -13.54 2.64
N PHE A 167 -3.82 -12.88 3.74
CA PHE A 167 -2.55 -13.03 4.45
C PHE A 167 -2.76 -13.77 5.77
N GLY A 168 -1.77 -14.55 6.16
CA GLY A 168 -1.75 -15.21 7.45
C GLY A 168 -1.75 -14.23 8.62
N ASP A 169 -2.19 -14.73 9.78
CA ASP A 169 -2.26 -13.97 11.03
C ASP A 169 -1.14 -14.34 12.03
N GLY A 170 -0.18 -15.14 11.60
CA GLY A 170 0.89 -15.68 12.44
C GLY A 170 0.52 -16.97 13.17
N LYS A 171 -0.75 -17.42 13.12
CA LYS A 171 -1.23 -18.73 13.60
C LYS A 171 -1.80 -19.57 12.46
N ASN A 172 -2.54 -18.92 11.57
CA ASN A 172 -3.14 -19.53 10.40
C ASN A 172 -2.39 -19.05 9.16
N GLU A 173 -2.22 -19.96 8.21
CA GLU A 173 -1.66 -19.64 6.89
C GLU A 173 -2.66 -18.80 6.09
N GLY A 174 -2.13 -17.85 5.31
CA GLY A 174 -2.89 -17.10 4.33
C GLY A 174 -2.82 -17.74 2.95
N PHE A 175 -3.59 -17.20 2.01
CA PHE A 175 -3.51 -17.59 0.61
C PHE A 175 -2.16 -17.20 -0.02
N MET A 176 -1.61 -16.05 0.37
CA MET A 176 -0.32 -15.56 -0.11
C MET A 176 0.56 -15.06 1.04
N GLU A 177 1.86 -15.08 0.79
CA GLU A 177 2.86 -14.52 1.69
C GLU A 177 3.15 -13.05 1.36
N PHE A 178 3.79 -12.34 2.28
CA PHE A 178 4.16 -10.93 2.05
C PHE A 178 5.18 -10.77 0.89
N GLY A 179 6.01 -11.79 0.66
CA GLY A 179 6.94 -11.83 -0.47
C GLY A 179 6.24 -11.82 -1.83
N ASP A 180 5.12 -12.55 -1.95
CA ASP A 180 4.33 -12.60 -3.18
C ASP A 180 3.74 -11.22 -3.52
N ALA A 181 3.32 -10.47 -2.50
CA ALA A 181 2.83 -9.12 -2.67
C ALA A 181 3.92 -8.16 -3.20
N VAL A 182 5.16 -8.29 -2.70
CA VAL A 182 6.31 -7.52 -3.21
C VAL A 182 6.62 -7.92 -4.64
N ALA A 183 6.62 -9.23 -4.95
CA ALA A 183 6.84 -9.75 -6.31
C ALA A 183 5.75 -9.22 -7.28
N LEU A 184 4.50 -9.15 -6.85
CA LEU A 184 3.40 -8.57 -7.65
C LEU A 184 3.64 -7.09 -7.94
N LEU A 185 4.08 -6.29 -6.97
CA LEU A 185 4.44 -4.89 -7.19
C LEU A 185 5.61 -4.74 -8.17
N GLN A 186 6.63 -5.58 -8.08
CA GLN A 186 7.74 -5.59 -9.03
C GLN A 186 7.29 -5.96 -10.44
N TRP A 187 6.42 -6.96 -10.56
CA TRP A 187 5.83 -7.33 -11.84
C TRP A 187 5.02 -6.20 -12.45
N LEU A 188 4.20 -5.49 -11.64
CA LEU A 188 3.40 -4.34 -12.10
C LEU A 188 4.29 -3.20 -12.64
N ALA A 189 5.41 -2.90 -11.97
CA ALA A 189 6.37 -1.93 -12.47
C ALA A 189 6.92 -2.34 -13.85
N HIS A 190 7.33 -3.60 -13.98
CA HIS A 190 7.84 -4.15 -15.24
C HIS A 190 6.78 -4.15 -16.36
N TYR A 191 5.56 -4.56 -16.04
CA TYR A 191 4.42 -4.55 -16.95
C TYR A 191 4.17 -3.15 -17.53
N LEU A 192 4.12 -2.11 -16.70
CA LEU A 192 3.90 -0.74 -17.13
C LEU A 192 5.06 -0.19 -17.96
N HIS A 193 6.31 -0.55 -17.64
CA HIS A 193 7.46 -0.19 -18.47
C HIS A 193 7.36 -0.80 -19.87
N LYS A 194 6.95 -2.06 -19.97
CA LYS A 194 6.80 -2.77 -21.24
C LYS A 194 5.65 -2.20 -22.10
N GLU A 195 4.49 -1.95 -21.50
CA GLU A 195 3.35 -1.33 -22.19
C GLU A 195 3.70 0.03 -22.78
N LYS A 196 4.51 0.83 -22.07
CA LYS A 196 5.00 2.13 -22.56
C LYS A 196 5.78 2.01 -23.87
N HIS A 197 6.63 1.02 -24.02
CA HIS A 197 7.43 0.82 -25.23
C HIS A 197 6.59 0.40 -26.45
N PHE A 198 5.45 -0.26 -26.25
CA PHE A 198 4.55 -0.63 -27.37
C PHE A 198 3.77 0.57 -27.91
N VAL A 199 3.45 1.55 -27.07
CA VAL A 199 2.71 2.75 -27.50
C VAL A 199 3.62 3.73 -28.26
N SER A 200 4.91 3.82 -27.91
CA SER A 200 5.86 4.73 -28.56
C SER A 200 6.46 4.19 -29.86
N GLY A 201 6.35 2.90 -30.15
CA GLY A 201 6.89 2.26 -31.35
C GLY A 201 5.92 2.18 -32.54
N GLY A 202 4.68 2.63 -32.39
CA GLY A 202 3.63 2.51 -33.41
C GLY A 202 3.58 3.60 -34.49
N ASP A 203 4.40 4.65 -34.42
CA ASP A 203 4.38 5.78 -35.35
C ASP A 203 5.54 5.79 -36.36
N ALA A 204 6.19 4.65 -36.62
CA ALA A 204 7.22 4.51 -37.64
C ALA A 204 6.77 3.46 -38.69
N GLY A 205 5.78 3.83 -39.50
CA GLY A 205 5.31 3.05 -40.63
C GLY A 205 4.56 3.90 -41.61
#